data_f54e1836ffe6728e9b84bbb04855f5b8
#
_entry.id   f54e1836ffe6728e9b84bbb04855f5b8
#
_cell.length_a   1.000
_cell.length_b   1.000
_cell.length_c   1.000
_cell.angle_alpha   90.00
_cell.angle_beta   90.00
_cell.angle_gamma   90.00
#
_symmetry.space_group_name_H-M   'P 1'
#
loop_
_entity.id
_entity.type
_entity.pdbx_description
1 polymer ?
#
loop_
_entity_poly.entity_id
_entity_poly.type
_entity_poly.pdbx_seq_one_letter_code
_entity_poly.pdbx_strand_id
1 'polypeptide(L)'
;QSLIMNGDRILALENFKGTSKMIDLFSNNKSFNELIFVKFKKLNQINEVDFPVIGPETIKKLIKIKIKAMILFKKQTLIVDKINCLKLLKNNNINLIVL
;
A
#
# COMPACT_ATOMS: atom_id res chain seq x y z
N GLN A 1 -0.70 -8.98 -2.90
CA GLN A 1 -0.01 -9.02 -1.59
C GLN A 1 0.70 -7.71 -1.32
N SER A 2 0.85 -7.40 -0.03
CA SER A 2 1.46 -6.14 0.36
C SER A 2 2.23 -6.27 1.67
N LEU A 3 3.05 -5.26 1.95
CA LEU A 3 3.76 -5.18 3.23
C LEU A 3 3.88 -3.72 3.66
N ILE A 4 4.16 -3.52 4.93
CA ILE A 4 4.44 -2.21 5.50
C ILE A 4 5.85 -2.24 6.10
N MET A 5 6.63 -1.25 5.72
CA MET A 5 7.99 -1.04 6.21
C MET A 5 8.07 0.24 7.01
N ASN A 6 9.06 0.32 7.89
CA ASN A 6 9.49 1.58 8.48
C ASN A 6 10.96 1.74 8.14
N GLY A 7 11.26 2.73 7.27
CA GLY A 7 12.60 2.81 6.70
C GLY A 7 12.93 1.54 5.93
N ASP A 8 13.99 0.86 6.33
CA ASP A 8 14.45 -0.39 5.69
C ASP A 8 13.98 -1.66 6.40
N ARG A 9 13.12 -1.54 7.41
CA ARG A 9 12.64 -2.67 8.20
C ARG A 9 11.21 -3.04 7.81
N ILE A 10 10.98 -4.33 7.56
CA ILE A 10 9.63 -4.85 7.34
C ILE A 10 8.93 -5.01 8.69
N LEU A 11 7.79 -4.34 8.87
CA LEU A 11 7.01 -4.40 10.10
C LEU A 11 5.82 -5.36 9.99
N ALA A 12 5.24 -5.48 8.82
CA ALA A 12 4.08 -6.34 8.62
C ALA A 12 4.04 -6.85 7.19
N LEU A 13 3.59 -8.08 7.04
CA LEU A 13 3.36 -8.72 5.75
C LEU A 13 1.89 -9.13 5.70
N GLU A 14 1.22 -8.83 4.60
CA GLU A 14 -0.17 -9.20 4.41
C GLU A 14 -0.34 -10.71 4.49
N ASN A 15 -1.33 -11.16 5.25
CA ASN A 15 -1.70 -12.56 5.36
C ASN A 15 -3.09 -12.78 4.73
N PHE A 16 -3.69 -13.95 4.98
CA PHE A 16 -4.99 -14.31 4.43
C PHE A 16 -6.13 -13.37 4.86
N LYS A 17 -5.94 -12.58 5.90
CA LYS A 17 -6.94 -11.62 6.37
C LYS A 17 -7.01 -10.35 5.50
N GLY A 18 -6.02 -10.16 4.63
CA GLY A 18 -6.04 -9.10 3.62
C GLY A 18 -5.32 -7.81 4.02
N THR A 19 -5.23 -6.92 3.03
CA THR A 19 -4.52 -5.63 3.15
C THR A 19 -5.12 -4.75 4.23
N SER A 20 -6.44 -4.66 4.28
CA SER A 20 -7.15 -3.78 5.23
C SER A 20 -6.81 -4.12 6.67
N LYS A 21 -6.79 -5.41 7.00
CA LYS A 21 -6.46 -5.85 8.36
C LYS A 21 -5.00 -5.59 8.71
N MET A 22 -4.10 -5.72 7.75
CA MET A 22 -2.70 -5.36 7.97
C MET A 22 -2.55 -3.88 8.30
N ILE A 23 -3.22 -3.01 7.55
CA ILE A 23 -3.18 -1.56 7.78
C ILE A 23 -3.75 -1.22 9.16
N ASP A 24 -4.82 -1.90 9.57
CA ASP A 24 -5.46 -1.66 10.86
C ASP A 24 -4.52 -1.91 12.05
N LEU A 25 -3.48 -2.72 11.90
CA LEU A 25 -2.47 -2.91 12.95
C LEU A 25 -1.76 -1.61 13.33
N PHE A 26 -1.76 -0.64 12.43
CA PHE A 26 -1.07 0.65 12.63
C PHE A 26 -2.03 1.79 12.95
N SER A 27 -3.31 1.51 13.25
CA SER A 27 -4.34 2.53 13.41
C SER A 27 -4.04 3.53 14.53
N ASN A 28 -3.28 3.12 15.55
CA ASN A 28 -2.88 3.99 16.64
C ASN A 28 -1.39 4.34 16.60
N ASN A 29 -0.82 4.35 15.39
CA ASN A 29 0.60 4.60 15.22
C ASN A 29 1.00 5.99 15.68
N LYS A 30 1.90 6.05 16.65
CA LYS A 30 2.56 7.27 17.11
C LYS A 30 4.08 7.12 17.13
N SER A 31 4.58 5.93 16.88
CA SER A 31 6.00 5.59 17.05
C SER A 31 6.77 5.56 15.74
N PHE A 32 6.10 5.22 14.63
CA PHE A 32 6.74 5.08 13.33
C PHE A 32 6.43 6.30 12.46
N ASN A 33 7.45 6.96 11.97
CA ASN A 33 7.32 8.17 11.15
C ASN A 33 7.82 8.00 9.72
N GLU A 34 8.26 6.81 9.35
CA GLU A 34 8.75 6.50 8.00
C GLU A 34 8.05 5.27 7.41
N LEU A 35 6.74 5.17 7.63
CA LEU A 35 5.96 4.05 7.11
C LEU A 35 5.88 4.10 5.60
N ILE A 36 6.15 2.96 4.98
CA ILE A 36 6.12 2.77 3.53
C ILE A 36 5.23 1.56 3.24
N PHE A 37 4.26 1.75 2.35
CA PHE A 37 3.39 0.67 1.89
C PHE A 37 3.91 0.15 0.54
N VAL A 38 4.11 -1.16 0.44
CA VAL A 38 4.56 -1.81 -0.80
C VAL A 38 3.52 -2.83 -1.22
N LYS A 39 3.06 -2.75 -2.46
CA LYS A 39 2.13 -3.72 -3.02
C LYS A 39 2.80 -4.44 -4.18
N PHE A 40 2.69 -5.76 -4.20
CA PHE A 40 3.36 -6.59 -5.19
C PHE A 40 2.52 -7.83 -5.51
N LYS A 41 2.83 -8.46 -6.64
CA LYS A 41 2.21 -9.72 -7.05
C LYS A 41 2.95 -10.88 -6.42
N LYS A 42 2.22 -11.87 -5.91
CA LYS A 42 2.84 -13.10 -5.38
C LYS A 42 3.60 -13.83 -6.48
N LEU A 43 4.80 -14.30 -6.15
CA LEU A 43 5.64 -15.04 -7.08
C LEU A 43 4.99 -16.33 -7.60
N ASN A 44 4.09 -16.92 -6.84
CA ASN A 44 3.43 -18.19 -7.18
C ASN A 44 2.08 -18.01 -7.84
N GLN A 45 1.70 -16.80 -8.22
CA GLN A 45 0.44 -16.58 -8.94
C GLN A 45 0.63 -16.94 -10.41
N ILE A 46 0.14 -18.12 -10.76
CA ILE A 46 0.18 -18.63 -12.13
C ILE A 46 -0.92 -17.98 -12.98
N ASN A 47 -1.98 -17.46 -12.35
CA ASN A 47 -3.11 -16.84 -13.04
C ASN A 47 -2.91 -15.34 -13.19
N GLU A 48 -2.76 -14.91 -14.44
CA GLU A 48 -2.67 -13.49 -14.80
C GLU A 48 -3.94 -12.71 -14.52
N VAL A 49 -5.03 -13.40 -14.13
CA VAL A 49 -6.33 -12.77 -13.85
C VAL A 49 -6.35 -12.06 -12.50
N ASP A 50 -5.42 -12.39 -11.62
CA ASP A 50 -5.35 -11.84 -10.27
C ASP A 50 -4.33 -10.72 -10.17
N PHE A 51 -4.61 -9.58 -10.83
CA PHE A 51 -3.82 -8.38 -10.61
C PHE A 51 -4.12 -7.81 -9.23
N PRO A 52 -3.09 -7.52 -8.41
CA PRO A 52 -3.30 -6.75 -7.20
C PRO A 52 -3.94 -5.41 -7.54
N VAL A 53 -5.00 -5.09 -6.82
CA VAL A 53 -5.79 -3.88 -7.06
C VAL A 53 -5.66 -2.96 -5.86
N ILE A 54 -5.49 -1.67 -6.13
CA ILE A 54 -5.54 -0.64 -5.10
C ILE A 54 -6.56 0.42 -5.52
N GLY A 55 -7.31 0.92 -4.55
CA GLY A 55 -8.34 1.93 -4.80
C GLY A 55 -8.37 2.99 -3.71
N PRO A 56 -9.31 3.95 -3.82
CA PRO A 56 -9.37 5.08 -2.89
C PRO A 56 -9.53 4.66 -1.43
N GLU A 57 -10.28 3.60 -1.16
CA GLU A 57 -10.53 3.15 0.22
C GLU A 57 -9.24 2.71 0.92
N THR A 58 -8.40 1.96 0.22
CA THR A 58 -7.09 1.55 0.75
C THR A 58 -6.22 2.77 0.98
N ILE A 59 -6.20 3.70 0.03
CA ILE A 59 -5.39 4.91 0.15
C ILE A 59 -5.84 5.76 1.33
N LYS A 60 -7.15 5.90 1.56
CA LYS A 60 -7.68 6.62 2.71
C LYS A 60 -7.22 6.01 4.03
N LYS A 61 -7.20 4.68 4.11
CA LYS A 61 -6.68 3.98 5.30
C LYS A 61 -5.19 4.24 5.50
N LEU A 62 -4.42 4.22 4.43
CA LEU A 62 -2.98 4.50 4.49
C LEU A 62 -2.70 5.94 4.90
N ILE A 63 -3.52 6.89 4.46
CA ILE A 63 -3.41 8.28 4.89
C ILE A 63 -3.60 8.39 6.41
N LYS A 64 -4.56 7.67 6.96
CA LYS A 64 -4.83 7.71 8.41
C LYS A 64 -3.66 7.23 9.24
N ILE A 65 -2.90 6.27 8.76
CA ILE A 65 -1.70 5.79 9.46
C ILE A 65 -0.45 6.58 9.11
N LYS A 66 -0.59 7.60 8.27
CA LYS A 66 0.46 8.57 7.91
C LYS A 66 1.66 7.93 7.23
N ILE A 67 1.42 7.14 6.21
CA ILE A 67 2.51 6.62 5.38
C ILE A 67 3.21 7.78 4.66
N LYS A 68 4.51 7.64 4.42
CA LYS A 68 5.29 8.61 3.64
C LYS A 68 5.39 8.27 2.17
N ALA A 69 5.35 6.99 1.85
CA ALA A 69 5.54 6.55 0.47
C ALA A 69 4.74 5.29 0.20
N MET A 70 4.39 5.13 -1.07
CA MET A 70 3.75 3.93 -1.59
C MET A 70 4.58 3.45 -2.76
N ILE A 71 4.96 2.17 -2.74
CA ILE A 71 5.73 1.55 -3.81
C ILE A 71 4.85 0.54 -4.52
N LEU A 72 4.70 0.71 -5.81
CA LEU A 72 3.97 -0.19 -6.69
C LEU A 72 4.89 -0.70 -7.80
N PHE A 73 4.58 -1.86 -8.34
CA PHE A 73 5.31 -2.41 -9.48
C PHE A 73 4.49 -2.24 -10.74
N LYS A 74 5.07 -1.61 -11.75
CA LYS A 74 4.40 -1.06 -12.93
C LYS A 74 3.48 -2.04 -13.66
N LYS A 75 3.87 -3.30 -13.79
CA LYS A 75 3.08 -4.30 -14.52
C LYS A 75 2.32 -5.26 -13.59
N GLN A 76 2.28 -4.96 -12.31
CA GLN A 76 1.76 -5.89 -11.31
C GLN A 76 0.60 -5.32 -10.49
N THR A 77 0.24 -4.06 -10.68
CA THR A 77 -0.79 -3.43 -9.86
C THR A 77 -1.72 -2.59 -10.72
N LEU A 78 -3.00 -2.77 -10.50
CA LEU A 78 -4.05 -1.96 -11.11
C LEU A 78 -4.57 -0.94 -10.11
N ILE A 79 -4.61 0.33 -10.53
CA ILE A 79 -5.16 1.40 -9.68
C ILE A 79 -6.57 1.73 -10.17
N VAL A 80 -7.55 1.47 -9.32
CA VAL A 80 -8.95 1.82 -9.59
C VAL A 80 -9.17 3.28 -9.21
N ASP A 81 -9.93 4.00 -10.04
CA ASP A 81 -10.17 5.44 -9.84
C ASP A 81 -8.85 6.20 -9.70
N LYS A 82 -8.00 6.02 -10.68
CA LYS A 82 -6.61 6.49 -10.65
C LYS A 82 -6.49 7.98 -10.40
N ILE A 83 -7.33 8.80 -11.02
CA ILE A 83 -7.27 10.26 -10.88
C ILE A 83 -7.50 10.66 -9.42
N ASN A 84 -8.53 10.09 -8.79
CA ASN A 84 -8.83 10.37 -7.39
C ASN A 84 -7.73 9.86 -6.47
N CYS A 85 -7.21 8.66 -6.74
CA CYS A 85 -6.10 8.10 -5.97
C CYS A 85 -4.86 9.00 -6.00
N LEU A 86 -4.50 9.48 -7.18
CA LEU A 86 -3.33 10.35 -7.33
C LEU A 86 -3.52 11.69 -6.62
N LYS A 87 -4.75 12.25 -6.64
CA LYS A 87 -5.06 13.46 -5.90
C LYS A 87 -4.95 13.25 -4.39
N LEU A 88 -5.46 12.14 -3.89
CA LEU A 88 -5.37 11.81 -2.47
C LEU A 88 -3.91 11.70 -2.01
N LEU A 89 -3.09 11.03 -2.78
CA LEU A 89 -1.67 10.87 -2.46
C LEU A 89 -0.96 12.24 -2.46
N LYS A 90 -1.18 13.03 -3.49
CA LYS A 90 -0.57 14.35 -3.62
C LYS A 90 -0.99 15.28 -2.49
N ASN A 91 -2.27 15.32 -2.19
CA ASN A 91 -2.81 16.22 -1.17
C ASN A 91 -2.36 15.86 0.25
N ASN A 92 -1.88 14.64 0.45
CA ASN A 92 -1.40 14.17 1.74
C ASN A 92 0.11 13.95 1.78
N ASN A 93 0.83 14.49 0.80
CA ASN A 93 2.29 14.45 0.72
C ASN A 93 2.86 13.03 0.75
N ILE A 94 2.17 12.10 0.11
CA ILE A 94 2.62 10.71 0.00
C ILE A 94 3.33 10.55 -1.34
N ASN A 95 4.58 10.12 -1.30
CA ASN A 95 5.36 9.84 -2.50
C ASN A 95 4.92 8.53 -3.13
N LEU A 96 4.53 8.57 -4.40
CA LEU A 96 4.24 7.37 -5.16
C LEU A 96 5.48 6.99 -5.98
N ILE A 97 5.97 5.79 -5.75
CA ILE A 97 7.12 5.23 -6.45
C ILE A 97 6.63 4.03 -7.25
N VAL A 98 6.82 4.07 -8.57
CA VAL A 98 6.44 2.98 -9.47
C VAL A 98 7.70 2.38 -10.06
N LEU A 99 7.94 1.13 -9.74
CA LEU A 99 9.14 0.41 -10.18
C LEU A 99 8.89 -0.54 -11.34
#